data_57fe9f17a68d05d06e36ddbed0dd53db
#
_entry.id   57fe9f17a68d05d06e36ddbed0dd53db
#
_cell.length_a   1.000
_cell.length_b   1.000
_cell.length_c   1.000
_cell.angle_alpha   90.00
_cell.angle_beta   90.00
_cell.angle_gamma   90.00
#
_symmetry.space_group_name_H-M   'P 1'
#
loop_
_entity.id
_entity.type
_entity.pdbx_description
1 polymer ?
#
loop_
_entity_poly.entity_id
_entity_poly.type
_entity_poly.pdbx_seq_one_letter_code
_entity_poly.pdbx_strand_id
1 'polypeptide(L)'
;NKFPKDDPSVIGVILSGSPYSVHDPEAFKVDLSQFIGRIPVLGICYGAQFLSYAQGGKVEAADSREYGRANLEHFDVENPLFKGFVENSQVWMSHGDTITAIPEDYKCIASTANVKYAAYASTKQPVWAVQFHPEVFHSLQGTQLLKNFVVDICGSKQDWSADSFVETTVAELKAQLGDDKVILGLSGGVDSSVAAVLLNKAIGKNLTCIFVDHGMLRKNEFRDVMEDYKCLGLNVIGVDASEKFFTDLAGVTDPEKKRKIIGRDFVEVFNAEAKKQTGAKWLAQGT
;
A
#
# COMPACT_ATOMS: atom_id res chain seq x y z
N ASN A 1 -5.05 4.79 -15.14
CA ASN A 1 -5.34 5.81 -14.12
C ASN A 1 -4.79 7.15 -14.62
N LYS A 2 -5.56 8.22 -14.50
CA LYS A 2 -5.09 9.57 -14.84
C LYS A 2 -4.53 10.22 -13.57
N PHE A 3 -3.43 10.97 -13.72
CA PHE A 3 -2.91 11.79 -12.64
C PHE A 3 -3.93 12.89 -12.30
N PRO A 4 -4.26 13.12 -11.02
CA PRO A 4 -5.25 14.14 -10.60
C PRO A 4 -4.62 15.54 -10.60
N LYS A 5 -4.23 16.01 -11.79
CA LYS A 5 -3.43 17.24 -12.00
C LYS A 5 -4.10 18.54 -11.50
N ASP A 6 -5.41 18.53 -11.36
CA ASP A 6 -6.20 19.70 -10.96
C ASP A 6 -6.68 19.60 -9.49
N ASP A 7 -6.23 18.57 -8.76
CA ASP A 7 -6.53 18.41 -7.35
C ASP A 7 -5.52 19.19 -6.48
N PRO A 8 -5.95 20.25 -5.79
CA PRO A 8 -5.06 21.07 -4.98
C PRO A 8 -4.52 20.36 -3.72
N SER A 9 -5.08 19.22 -3.36
CA SER A 9 -4.57 18.41 -2.24
C SER A 9 -3.31 17.62 -2.61
N VAL A 10 -3.01 17.48 -3.91
CA VAL A 10 -1.78 16.81 -4.38
C VAL A 10 -0.60 17.78 -4.31
N ILE A 11 0.24 17.61 -3.31
CA ILE A 11 1.37 18.49 -3.00
C ILE A 11 2.74 17.93 -3.40
N GLY A 12 2.80 16.68 -3.87
CA GLY A 12 4.03 16.01 -4.33
C GLY A 12 3.74 14.69 -5.01
N VAL A 13 4.72 14.16 -5.70
CA VAL A 13 4.65 12.87 -6.42
C VAL A 13 5.83 11.98 -6.05
N ILE A 14 5.58 10.72 -5.78
CA ILE A 14 6.60 9.69 -5.65
C ILE A 14 6.41 8.68 -6.78
N LEU A 15 7.42 8.54 -7.63
CA LEU A 15 7.50 7.48 -8.64
C LEU A 15 8.23 6.29 -8.01
N SER A 16 7.51 5.24 -7.72
CA SER A 16 8.01 4.06 -6.99
C SER A 16 8.84 3.12 -7.88
N GLY A 17 9.41 2.08 -7.26
CA GLY A 17 10.08 0.98 -7.95
C GLY A 17 9.14 0.14 -8.82
N SER A 18 9.74 -0.60 -9.75
CA SER A 18 9.05 -1.55 -10.64
C SER A 18 10.01 -2.70 -11.00
N PRO A 19 9.52 -3.91 -11.26
CA PRO A 19 10.36 -5.00 -11.75
C PRO A 19 10.77 -4.85 -13.23
N TYR A 20 10.20 -3.89 -13.97
CA TYR A 20 10.50 -3.66 -15.38
C TYR A 20 11.79 -2.87 -15.59
N SER A 21 12.44 -3.09 -16.75
CA SER A 21 13.42 -2.15 -17.30
C SER A 21 12.71 -0.97 -17.97
N VAL A 22 13.34 0.22 -17.99
CA VAL A 22 12.82 1.35 -18.76
C VAL A 22 12.79 1.09 -20.27
N HIS A 23 13.51 0.08 -20.72
CA HIS A 23 13.60 -0.35 -22.13
C HIS A 23 12.49 -1.35 -22.50
N ASP A 24 11.80 -1.93 -21.52
CA ASP A 24 10.73 -2.90 -21.77
C ASP A 24 9.55 -2.22 -22.48
N PRO A 25 8.97 -2.85 -23.53
CA PRO A 25 7.81 -2.32 -24.22
C PRO A 25 6.60 -2.15 -23.29
N GLU A 26 6.45 -3.03 -22.30
CA GLU A 26 5.34 -3.07 -21.35
C GLU A 26 5.61 -2.26 -20.07
N ALA A 27 6.78 -1.59 -19.99
CA ALA A 27 7.16 -0.80 -18.83
C ALA A 27 6.17 0.34 -18.57
N PHE A 28 5.91 0.61 -17.30
CA PHE A 28 5.06 1.72 -16.90
C PHE A 28 5.68 3.06 -17.29
N LYS A 29 4.99 3.81 -18.13
CA LYS A 29 5.38 5.14 -18.57
C LYS A 29 4.29 6.14 -18.17
N VAL A 30 4.70 7.22 -17.53
CA VAL A 30 3.80 8.31 -17.15
C VAL A 30 4.22 9.58 -17.88
N ASP A 31 3.25 10.43 -18.16
CA ASP A 31 3.53 11.74 -18.76
C ASP A 31 4.05 12.70 -17.67
N LEU A 32 5.35 12.88 -17.64
CA LEU A 32 6.05 13.72 -16.66
C LEU A 32 5.64 15.20 -16.71
N SER A 33 5.16 15.70 -17.86
CA SER A 33 4.73 17.09 -18.02
C SER A 33 3.53 17.46 -17.15
N GLN A 34 2.80 16.45 -16.64
CA GLN A 34 1.64 16.67 -15.79
C GLN A 34 2.02 17.19 -14.39
N PHE A 35 3.25 16.96 -13.91
CA PHE A 35 3.66 17.34 -12.57
C PHE A 35 5.08 17.93 -12.44
N ILE A 36 6.03 17.62 -13.34
CA ILE A 36 7.37 18.24 -13.32
C ILE A 36 7.24 19.74 -13.57
N GLY A 37 7.94 20.53 -12.75
CA GLY A 37 7.86 21.99 -12.76
C GLY A 37 6.67 22.59 -12.02
N ARG A 38 5.78 21.77 -11.49
CA ARG A 38 4.57 22.21 -10.76
C ARG A 38 4.62 21.87 -9.28
N ILE A 39 5.01 20.65 -8.96
CA ILE A 39 5.07 20.11 -7.59
C ILE A 39 6.35 19.28 -7.42
N PRO A 40 6.84 19.08 -6.19
CA PRO A 40 7.98 18.22 -5.90
C PRO A 40 7.79 16.79 -6.37
N VAL A 41 8.86 16.19 -6.92
CA VAL A 41 8.88 14.83 -7.44
C VAL A 41 10.06 14.05 -6.85
N LEU A 42 9.81 12.85 -6.35
CA LEU A 42 10.83 11.90 -5.93
C LEU A 42 10.72 10.61 -6.76
N GLY A 43 11.78 10.25 -7.47
CA GLY A 43 11.90 8.94 -8.11
C GLY A 43 12.64 7.95 -7.22
N ILE A 44 12.11 6.74 -7.06
CA ILE A 44 12.74 5.65 -6.29
C ILE A 44 12.98 4.48 -7.23
N CYS A 45 14.22 3.99 -7.30
CA CYS A 45 14.65 2.84 -8.10
C CYS A 45 14.22 2.96 -9.57
N TYR A 46 13.23 2.19 -10.02
CA TYR A 46 12.66 2.34 -11.36
C TYR A 46 12.19 3.77 -11.64
N GLY A 47 11.55 4.44 -10.69
CA GLY A 47 11.13 5.83 -10.82
C GLY A 47 12.30 6.77 -11.08
N ALA A 48 13.46 6.54 -10.45
CA ALA A 48 14.70 7.28 -10.72
C ALA A 48 15.22 6.98 -12.13
N GLN A 49 15.27 5.72 -12.52
CA GLN A 49 15.69 5.31 -13.88
C GLN A 49 14.80 5.92 -14.95
N PHE A 50 13.48 5.87 -14.74
CA PHE A 50 12.51 6.46 -15.67
C PHE A 50 12.64 7.97 -15.79
N LEU A 51 12.82 8.70 -14.67
CA LEU A 51 13.08 10.14 -14.69
C LEU A 51 14.34 10.50 -15.48
N SER A 52 15.44 9.73 -15.28
CA SER A 52 16.67 9.94 -16.04
C SER A 52 16.45 9.69 -17.54
N TYR A 53 15.95 8.49 -17.88
CA TYR A 53 15.75 8.05 -19.25
C TYR A 53 14.83 8.98 -20.06
N ALA A 54 13.68 9.33 -19.49
CA ALA A 54 12.67 10.14 -20.15
C ALA A 54 13.11 11.61 -20.40
N GLN A 55 14.14 12.07 -19.68
CA GLN A 55 14.68 13.43 -19.81
C GLN A 55 16.06 13.49 -20.47
N GLY A 56 16.49 12.42 -21.15
CA GLY A 56 17.71 12.38 -21.95
C GLY A 56 18.96 11.87 -21.25
N GLY A 57 18.82 11.33 -20.04
CA GLY A 57 19.87 10.55 -19.38
C GLY A 57 19.99 9.15 -19.98
N LYS A 58 20.87 8.33 -19.41
CA LYS A 58 21.11 6.95 -19.84
C LYS A 58 20.92 5.98 -18.70
N VAL A 59 20.25 4.88 -19.02
CA VAL A 59 20.05 3.72 -18.14
C VAL A 59 20.48 2.50 -18.93
N GLU A 60 21.35 1.70 -18.36
CA GLU A 60 21.95 0.53 -19.01
C GLU A 60 21.91 -0.67 -18.06
N ALA A 61 21.94 -1.87 -18.60
CA ALA A 61 22.08 -3.05 -17.80
C ALA A 61 23.39 -2.99 -16.99
N ALA A 62 23.33 -3.21 -15.69
CA ALA A 62 24.52 -3.23 -14.86
C ALA A 62 25.36 -4.47 -15.15
N ASP A 63 26.69 -4.33 -15.17
CA ASP A 63 27.64 -5.45 -15.35
C ASP A 63 27.46 -6.53 -14.29
N SER A 64 27.08 -6.11 -13.07
CA SER A 64 26.65 -7.00 -11.99
C SER A 64 25.34 -6.47 -11.41
N ARG A 65 24.38 -7.37 -11.21
CA ARG A 65 23.12 -7.00 -10.53
C ARG A 65 23.42 -6.59 -9.09
N GLU A 66 22.98 -5.38 -8.73
CA GLU A 66 23.18 -4.85 -7.38
C GLU A 66 21.98 -5.17 -6.50
N TYR A 67 22.16 -6.19 -5.66
CA TYR A 67 21.18 -6.60 -4.66
C TYR A 67 21.82 -6.63 -3.30
N GLY A 68 21.31 -5.86 -2.35
CA GLY A 68 21.76 -5.91 -0.98
C GLY A 68 22.15 -4.55 -0.40
N ARG A 69 23.03 -4.63 0.59
CA ARG A 69 23.50 -3.48 1.36
C ARG A 69 24.59 -2.74 0.60
N ALA A 70 24.45 -1.43 0.53
CA ALA A 70 25.50 -0.51 0.08
C ALA A 70 25.59 0.65 1.07
N ASN A 71 26.71 1.33 1.11
CA ASN A 71 26.90 2.52 1.93
C ASN A 71 27.04 3.74 1.03
N LEU A 72 26.41 4.84 1.41
CA LEU A 72 26.63 6.13 0.76
C LEU A 72 28.02 6.63 1.13
N GLU A 73 28.96 6.64 0.17
CA GLU A 73 30.30 7.16 0.37
C GLU A 73 30.34 8.69 0.30
N HIS A 74 29.50 9.24 -0.58
CA HIS A 74 29.34 10.68 -0.73
C HIS A 74 27.87 11.04 -0.84
N PHE A 75 27.47 12.11 -0.18
CA PHE A 75 26.18 12.78 -0.38
C PHE A 75 26.30 14.27 -0.12
N ASP A 76 25.47 15.04 -0.81
CA ASP A 76 25.39 16.49 -0.69
C ASP A 76 24.65 16.86 0.62
N VAL A 77 25.41 17.20 1.65
CA VAL A 77 24.87 17.52 3.00
C VAL A 77 23.96 18.75 3.02
N GLU A 78 24.12 19.66 2.05
CA GLU A 78 23.29 20.85 1.90
C GLU A 78 21.97 20.54 1.17
N ASN A 79 21.87 19.37 0.55
CA ASN A 79 20.64 19.00 -0.15
C ASN A 79 19.54 18.66 0.85
N PRO A 80 18.34 19.27 0.75
CA PRO A 80 17.25 19.07 1.70
C PRO A 80 16.83 17.59 1.83
N LEU A 81 17.02 16.78 0.79
CA LEU A 81 16.68 15.35 0.83
C LEU A 81 17.56 14.58 1.83
N PHE A 82 18.82 14.99 2.03
CA PHE A 82 19.77 14.33 2.92
C PHE A 82 19.95 15.01 4.29
N LYS A 83 19.08 15.93 4.63
CA LYS A 83 19.10 16.59 5.95
C LYS A 83 19.05 15.56 7.07
N GLY A 84 20.04 15.62 7.96
CA GLY A 84 20.15 14.70 9.11
C GLY A 84 20.73 13.34 8.80
N PHE A 85 21.28 13.13 7.59
CA PHE A 85 22.03 11.94 7.25
C PHE A 85 23.42 11.94 7.92
N VAL A 86 23.91 10.75 8.23
CA VAL A 86 25.27 10.53 8.73
C VAL A 86 26.14 9.87 7.65
N GLU A 87 27.45 10.10 7.75
CA GLU A 87 28.42 9.47 6.84
C GLU A 87 28.29 7.95 6.84
N ASN A 88 28.54 7.34 5.68
CA ASN A 88 28.44 5.90 5.47
C ASN A 88 27.06 5.31 5.78
N SER A 89 26.00 6.10 5.67
CA SER A 89 24.63 5.59 5.85
C SER A 89 24.33 4.41 4.94
N GLN A 90 23.88 3.29 5.54
CA GLN A 90 23.50 2.09 4.80
C GLN A 90 22.20 2.30 4.04
N VAL A 91 22.20 1.93 2.77
CA VAL A 91 21.04 1.89 1.87
C VAL A 91 20.86 0.51 1.26
N TRP A 92 19.66 0.20 0.79
CA TRP A 92 19.36 -1.07 0.13
C TRP A 92 19.22 -0.88 -1.36
N MET A 93 20.07 -1.61 -2.11
CA MET A 93 20.01 -1.68 -3.57
C MET A 93 19.23 -2.91 -4.03
N SER A 94 18.43 -2.78 -5.08
CA SER A 94 17.67 -3.88 -5.68
C SER A 94 17.35 -3.56 -7.13
N HIS A 95 18.37 -3.59 -8.00
CA HIS A 95 18.19 -3.23 -9.41
C HIS A 95 19.10 -4.03 -10.36
N GLY A 96 18.60 -4.32 -11.56
CA GLY A 96 19.34 -4.96 -12.63
C GLY A 96 19.90 -3.97 -13.65
N ASP A 97 19.26 -2.78 -13.77
CA ASP A 97 19.72 -1.68 -14.59
C ASP A 97 20.30 -0.58 -13.71
N THR A 98 21.28 0.18 -14.22
CA THR A 98 21.90 1.29 -13.52
C THR A 98 21.87 2.56 -14.33
N ILE A 99 21.84 3.70 -13.64
CA ILE A 99 21.87 5.02 -14.29
C ILE A 99 23.33 5.35 -14.59
N THR A 100 23.69 5.38 -15.90
CA THR A 100 25.05 5.67 -16.36
C THR A 100 25.25 7.13 -16.73
N ALA A 101 24.19 7.86 -17.04
CA ALA A 101 24.20 9.31 -17.22
C ALA A 101 22.88 9.93 -16.74
N ILE A 102 23.00 11.06 -16.06
CA ILE A 102 21.86 11.92 -15.66
C ILE A 102 21.61 13.00 -16.71
N PRO A 103 20.39 13.56 -16.81
CA PRO A 103 20.11 14.66 -17.75
C PRO A 103 20.95 15.91 -17.45
N GLU A 104 21.14 16.79 -18.46
CA GLU A 104 22.01 17.97 -18.38
C GLU A 104 21.70 18.92 -17.21
N ASP A 105 20.41 19.10 -16.90
CA ASP A 105 19.94 20.00 -15.84
C ASP A 105 19.90 19.33 -14.45
N TYR A 106 20.64 18.22 -14.27
CA TYR A 106 20.69 17.49 -13.01
C TYR A 106 22.12 17.38 -12.47
N LYS A 107 22.25 17.29 -11.16
CA LYS A 107 23.51 17.03 -10.48
C LYS A 107 23.44 15.76 -9.66
N CYS A 108 24.54 15.03 -9.59
CA CYS A 108 24.72 13.94 -8.65
C CYS A 108 24.69 14.51 -7.22
N ILE A 109 23.90 13.90 -6.34
CA ILE A 109 23.79 14.32 -4.94
C ILE A 109 24.14 13.18 -3.97
N ALA A 110 24.32 11.94 -4.44
CA ALA A 110 24.90 10.85 -3.65
C ALA A 110 25.48 9.75 -4.55
N SER A 111 26.52 9.07 -4.04
CA SER A 111 27.13 7.91 -4.69
C SER A 111 27.45 6.83 -3.66
N THR A 112 27.58 5.58 -4.14
CA THR A 112 28.18 4.44 -3.40
C THR A 112 29.47 4.01 -4.11
N ALA A 113 30.18 3.03 -3.56
CA ALA A 113 31.37 2.48 -4.19
C ALA A 113 31.14 2.02 -5.63
N ASN A 114 29.95 1.47 -5.93
CA ASN A 114 29.63 0.85 -7.21
C ASN A 114 28.66 1.69 -8.04
N VAL A 115 27.81 2.53 -7.42
CA VAL A 115 26.79 3.32 -8.10
C VAL A 115 27.14 4.80 -8.06
N LYS A 116 27.59 5.32 -9.19
CA LYS A 116 27.93 6.74 -9.33
C LYS A 116 26.75 7.67 -9.06
N TYR A 117 25.60 7.32 -9.57
CA TYR A 117 24.37 8.11 -9.42
C TYR A 117 23.38 7.41 -8.47
N ALA A 118 23.85 7.16 -7.23
CA ALA A 118 22.96 6.61 -6.19
C ALA A 118 21.81 7.56 -5.84
N ALA A 119 22.05 8.88 -6.00
CA ALA A 119 21.00 9.88 -6.00
C ALA A 119 21.40 11.08 -6.88
N TYR A 120 20.39 11.72 -7.45
CA TYR A 120 20.58 12.95 -8.25
C TYR A 120 19.37 13.88 -8.08
N ALA A 121 19.56 15.17 -8.34
CA ALA A 121 18.52 16.18 -8.24
C ALA A 121 18.62 17.19 -9.39
N SER A 122 17.48 17.72 -9.80
CA SER A 122 17.46 18.81 -10.77
C SER A 122 18.01 20.10 -10.16
N THR A 123 18.73 20.87 -10.97
CA THR A 123 19.23 22.20 -10.62
C THR A 123 18.21 23.32 -10.89
N LYS A 124 17.14 22.98 -11.61
CA LYS A 124 16.14 23.96 -12.07
C LYS A 124 14.74 23.70 -11.51
N GLN A 125 14.45 22.49 -11.10
CA GLN A 125 13.09 22.07 -10.73
C GLN A 125 13.09 21.26 -9.44
N PRO A 126 11.99 21.17 -8.70
CA PRO A 126 11.90 20.39 -7.48
C PRO A 126 11.80 18.87 -7.77
N VAL A 127 12.84 18.30 -8.35
CA VAL A 127 12.92 16.88 -8.72
C VAL A 127 14.14 16.23 -8.09
N TRP A 128 13.91 15.16 -7.37
CA TRP A 128 14.92 14.31 -6.75
C TRP A 128 14.75 12.88 -7.19
N ALA A 129 15.81 12.11 -7.15
CA ALA A 129 15.79 10.71 -7.50
C ALA A 129 16.84 9.93 -6.71
N VAL A 130 16.48 8.72 -6.26
CA VAL A 130 17.34 7.79 -5.57
C VAL A 130 17.27 6.41 -6.22
N GLN A 131 18.42 5.78 -6.49
CA GLN A 131 18.49 4.44 -7.06
C GLN A 131 18.18 3.36 -6.04
N PHE A 132 18.45 3.62 -4.76
CA PHE A 132 18.17 2.72 -3.64
C PHE A 132 16.70 2.82 -3.16
N HIS A 133 16.33 1.91 -2.27
CA HIS A 133 14.99 1.81 -1.69
C HIS A 133 14.96 2.41 -0.28
N PRO A 134 14.55 3.67 -0.09
CA PRO A 134 14.43 4.28 1.24
C PRO A 134 13.26 3.72 2.05
N GLU A 135 12.27 3.12 1.39
CA GLU A 135 11.06 2.57 2.00
C GLU A 135 11.29 1.24 2.71
N VAL A 136 12.40 0.54 2.45
CA VAL A 136 12.66 -0.76 3.07
C VAL A 136 13.47 -0.63 4.36
N PHE A 137 13.22 -1.52 5.30
CA PHE A 137 13.85 -1.55 6.62
C PHE A 137 15.40 -1.53 6.59
N HIS A 138 16.00 -2.09 5.53
CA HIS A 138 17.47 -2.17 5.40
C HIS A 138 18.13 -0.84 5.02
N SER A 139 17.39 0.17 4.61
CA SER A 139 17.85 1.54 4.45
C SER A 139 17.71 2.27 5.78
N LEU A 140 18.81 2.34 6.57
CA LEU A 140 18.76 2.74 7.97
C LEU A 140 18.20 4.16 8.18
N GLN A 141 18.48 5.08 7.27
CA GLN A 141 17.94 6.45 7.29
C GLN A 141 16.87 6.68 6.23
N GLY A 142 16.27 5.61 5.70
CA GLY A 142 15.24 5.71 4.68
C GLY A 142 14.00 6.47 5.13
N THR A 143 13.55 6.23 6.37
CA THR A 143 12.43 6.97 6.98
C THR A 143 12.74 8.47 7.07
N GLN A 144 14.00 8.83 7.41
CA GLN A 144 14.42 10.23 7.46
C GLN A 144 14.38 10.87 6.07
N LEU A 145 14.82 10.17 5.02
CA LEU A 145 14.78 10.65 3.65
C LEU A 145 13.33 10.92 3.21
N LEU A 146 12.45 9.93 3.44
CA LEU A 146 11.03 10.08 3.09
C LEU A 146 10.36 11.22 3.87
N LYS A 147 10.71 11.38 5.15
CA LYS A 147 10.24 12.52 5.95
C LYS A 147 10.73 13.85 5.38
N ASN A 148 12.02 13.96 5.03
CA ASN A 148 12.57 15.16 4.42
C ASN A 148 11.82 15.50 3.13
N PHE A 149 11.50 14.50 2.29
CA PHE A 149 10.75 14.74 1.07
C PHE A 149 9.29 15.13 1.36
N VAL A 150 8.56 14.32 2.12
CA VAL A 150 7.11 14.48 2.31
C VAL A 150 6.80 15.69 3.19
N VAL A 151 7.55 15.88 4.28
CA VAL A 151 7.26 16.94 5.25
C VAL A 151 8.00 18.22 4.92
N ASP A 152 9.33 18.16 4.76
CA ASP A 152 10.15 19.37 4.64
C ASP A 152 10.09 19.95 3.22
N ILE A 153 10.09 19.10 2.17
CA ILE A 153 10.09 19.55 0.77
C ILE A 153 8.66 19.76 0.26
N CYS A 154 7.76 18.79 0.44
CA CYS A 154 6.36 18.91 -0.02
C CYS A 154 5.49 19.75 0.92
N GLY A 155 5.90 20.00 2.16
CA GLY A 155 5.13 20.76 3.15
C GLY A 155 3.91 20.04 3.68
N SER A 156 3.93 18.68 3.69
CA SER A 156 2.82 17.91 4.22
C SER A 156 2.60 18.17 5.71
N LYS A 157 1.36 18.37 6.09
CA LYS A 157 0.98 18.46 7.49
C LYS A 157 1.05 17.08 8.13
N GLN A 158 1.57 17.01 9.36
CA GLN A 158 1.60 15.78 10.14
C GLN A 158 0.39 15.72 11.09
N ASP A 159 -0.79 15.90 10.54
CA ASP A 159 -2.06 16.01 11.27
C ASP A 159 -2.87 14.70 11.24
N TRP A 160 -2.38 13.68 10.55
CA TRP A 160 -2.99 12.36 10.58
C TRP A 160 -2.71 11.66 11.92
N SER A 161 -3.76 11.16 12.54
CA SER A 161 -3.68 10.25 13.69
C SER A 161 -4.69 9.13 13.50
N ALA A 162 -4.49 7.98 14.17
CA ALA A 162 -5.44 6.87 14.14
C ALA A 162 -6.82 7.31 14.66
N ASP A 163 -6.84 8.16 15.69
CA ASP A 163 -8.09 8.66 16.25
C ASP A 163 -8.82 9.59 15.28
N SER A 164 -8.13 10.54 14.66
CA SER A 164 -8.74 11.43 13.65
C SER A 164 -9.22 10.65 12.41
N PHE A 165 -8.50 9.60 12.02
CA PHE A 165 -8.94 8.70 10.95
C PHE A 165 -10.25 7.98 11.32
N VAL A 166 -10.34 7.44 12.53
CA VAL A 166 -11.56 6.77 13.01
C VAL A 166 -12.74 7.74 13.03
N GLU A 167 -12.57 8.95 13.59
CA GLU A 167 -13.63 9.96 13.65
C GLU A 167 -14.13 10.38 12.26
N THR A 168 -13.19 10.68 11.35
CA THR A 168 -13.51 11.06 9.97
C THR A 168 -14.23 9.93 9.23
N THR A 169 -13.68 8.70 9.30
CA THR A 169 -14.28 7.54 8.62
C THR A 169 -15.68 7.23 9.16
N VAL A 170 -15.89 7.31 10.46
CA VAL A 170 -17.22 7.10 11.07
C VAL A 170 -18.20 8.17 10.61
N ALA A 171 -17.78 9.44 10.52
CA ALA A 171 -18.61 10.53 10.02
C ALA A 171 -18.99 10.35 8.55
N GLU A 172 -18.04 9.96 7.71
CA GLU A 172 -18.26 9.67 6.28
C GLU A 172 -19.20 8.49 6.09
N LEU A 173 -18.97 7.37 6.79
CA LEU A 173 -19.85 6.20 6.74
C LEU A 173 -21.28 6.55 7.19
N LYS A 174 -21.42 7.34 8.25
CA LYS A 174 -22.72 7.78 8.74
C LYS A 174 -23.44 8.66 7.70
N ALA A 175 -22.72 9.56 7.05
CA ALA A 175 -23.27 10.41 5.99
C ALA A 175 -23.69 9.59 4.74
N GLN A 176 -22.90 8.58 4.39
CA GLN A 176 -23.17 7.72 3.22
C GLN A 176 -24.32 6.75 3.46
N LEU A 177 -24.37 6.12 4.61
CA LEU A 177 -25.28 5.01 4.90
C LEU A 177 -26.60 5.50 5.52
N GLY A 178 -26.60 6.61 6.24
CA GLY A 178 -27.78 7.12 6.95
C GLY A 178 -28.40 6.06 7.86
N ASP A 179 -29.69 5.78 7.65
CA ASP A 179 -30.45 4.76 8.39
C ASP A 179 -30.53 3.41 7.66
N ASP A 180 -29.75 3.23 6.61
CA ASP A 180 -29.74 1.98 5.85
C ASP A 180 -29.11 0.83 6.66
N LYS A 181 -29.62 -0.38 6.42
CA LYS A 181 -29.06 -1.60 7.01
C LYS A 181 -27.90 -2.13 6.18
N VAL A 182 -26.86 -2.56 6.87
CA VAL A 182 -25.63 -3.10 6.28
C VAL A 182 -25.41 -4.53 6.78
N ILE A 183 -25.02 -5.42 5.89
CA ILE A 183 -24.51 -6.76 6.22
C ILE A 183 -22.99 -6.76 6.01
N LEU A 184 -22.28 -7.30 6.97
CA LEU A 184 -20.81 -7.46 6.91
C LEU A 184 -20.44 -8.93 7.05
N GLY A 185 -19.61 -9.44 6.14
CA GLY A 185 -18.95 -10.75 6.31
C GLY A 185 -17.75 -10.63 7.25
N LEU A 186 -17.77 -11.38 8.36
CA LEU A 186 -16.65 -11.50 9.28
C LEU A 186 -15.79 -12.70 8.93
N SER A 187 -14.48 -12.55 8.97
CA SER A 187 -13.50 -13.63 8.78
C SER A 187 -12.74 -14.02 10.05
N GLY A 188 -12.96 -13.30 11.15
CA GLY A 188 -12.12 -13.42 12.37
C GLY A 188 -10.76 -12.71 12.23
N GLY A 189 -10.44 -12.12 11.06
CA GLY A 189 -9.21 -11.38 10.82
C GLY A 189 -9.32 -9.91 11.22
N VAL A 190 -8.16 -9.24 11.28
CA VAL A 190 -8.04 -7.84 11.73
C VAL A 190 -8.87 -6.91 10.86
N ASP A 191 -8.79 -7.03 9.53
CA ASP A 191 -9.43 -6.09 8.59
C ASP A 191 -10.95 -6.11 8.71
N SER A 192 -11.56 -7.31 8.75
CA SER A 192 -12.99 -7.46 8.93
C SER A 192 -13.47 -6.99 10.32
N SER A 193 -12.64 -7.16 11.34
CA SER A 193 -12.93 -6.67 12.71
C SER A 193 -12.89 -5.15 12.79
N VAL A 194 -11.90 -4.52 12.17
CA VAL A 194 -11.81 -3.04 12.07
C VAL A 194 -13.01 -2.48 11.32
N ALA A 195 -13.36 -3.08 10.18
CA ALA A 195 -14.54 -2.67 9.41
C ALA A 195 -15.84 -2.79 10.24
N ALA A 196 -16.00 -3.89 10.99
CA ALA A 196 -17.15 -4.09 11.88
C ALA A 196 -17.26 -3.01 12.95
N VAL A 197 -16.15 -2.68 13.60
CA VAL A 197 -16.12 -1.67 14.68
C VAL A 197 -16.43 -0.26 14.12
N LEU A 198 -15.83 0.11 12.97
CA LEU A 198 -16.09 1.40 12.32
C LEU A 198 -17.56 1.53 11.90
N LEU A 199 -18.10 0.51 11.23
CA LEU A 199 -19.50 0.48 10.85
C LEU A 199 -20.45 0.50 12.07
N ASN A 200 -20.14 -0.26 13.11
CA ASN A 200 -20.94 -0.25 14.34
C ASN A 200 -20.97 1.14 15.01
N LYS A 201 -19.83 1.83 15.03
CA LYS A 201 -19.76 3.21 15.51
C LYS A 201 -20.58 4.17 14.65
N ALA A 202 -20.66 3.95 13.34
CA ALA A 202 -21.38 4.80 12.40
C ALA A 202 -22.90 4.58 12.43
N ILE A 203 -23.35 3.32 12.38
CA ILE A 203 -24.77 2.95 12.16
C ILE A 203 -25.37 2.07 13.25
N GLY A 204 -24.59 1.65 14.23
CA GLY A 204 -25.08 0.90 15.39
C GLY A 204 -25.88 -0.35 15.04
N LYS A 205 -27.13 -0.41 15.47
CA LYS A 205 -28.03 -1.55 15.30
C LYS A 205 -28.40 -1.89 13.85
N ASN A 206 -28.11 -1.00 12.92
CA ASN A 206 -28.31 -1.22 11.50
C ASN A 206 -27.22 -2.09 10.87
N LEU A 207 -26.16 -2.41 11.61
CA LEU A 207 -25.15 -3.38 11.20
C LEU A 207 -25.51 -4.78 11.67
N THR A 208 -25.48 -5.74 10.74
CA THR A 208 -25.53 -7.17 11.03
C THR A 208 -24.28 -7.83 10.47
N CYS A 209 -23.51 -8.47 11.33
CA CYS A 209 -22.33 -9.22 10.95
C CYS A 209 -22.63 -10.70 10.82
N ILE A 210 -22.11 -11.39 9.81
CA ILE A 210 -22.27 -12.83 9.62
C ILE A 210 -20.87 -13.47 9.69
N PHE A 211 -20.73 -14.44 10.61
CA PHE A 211 -19.51 -15.22 10.78
C PHE A 211 -19.81 -16.68 10.50
N VAL A 212 -19.11 -17.26 9.50
CA VAL A 212 -19.36 -18.65 9.04
C VAL A 212 -18.28 -19.56 9.58
N ASP A 213 -18.68 -20.61 10.32
CA ASP A 213 -17.84 -21.75 10.63
C ASP A 213 -17.89 -22.74 9.48
N HIS A 214 -16.80 -22.84 8.75
CA HIS A 214 -16.61 -23.79 7.66
C HIS A 214 -15.94 -25.11 8.10
N GLY A 215 -15.78 -25.34 9.42
CA GLY A 215 -15.18 -26.53 9.99
C GLY A 215 -13.64 -26.61 9.89
N MET A 216 -13.00 -25.61 9.27
CA MET A 216 -11.54 -25.54 9.12
C MET A 216 -10.93 -24.37 9.91
N LEU A 217 -11.69 -23.80 10.85
CA LEU A 217 -11.21 -22.81 11.80
C LEU A 217 -10.22 -23.46 12.79
N ARG A 218 -9.44 -22.63 13.47
CA ARG A 218 -8.56 -23.10 14.55
C ARG A 218 -9.41 -23.64 15.72
N LYS A 219 -8.78 -24.45 16.55
CA LYS A 219 -9.46 -25.01 17.74
C LYS A 219 -10.08 -23.90 18.59
N ASN A 220 -11.38 -23.99 18.83
CA ASN A 220 -12.21 -23.05 19.58
C ASN A 220 -12.39 -21.66 18.95
N GLU A 221 -11.80 -21.38 17.79
CA GLU A 221 -11.79 -20.03 17.16
C GLU A 221 -13.21 -19.49 16.95
N PHE A 222 -14.16 -20.33 16.51
CA PHE A 222 -15.54 -19.90 16.33
C PHE A 222 -16.15 -19.35 17.62
N ARG A 223 -16.01 -20.08 18.72
CA ARG A 223 -16.54 -19.67 20.02
C ARG A 223 -15.83 -18.41 20.53
N ASP A 224 -14.51 -18.40 20.48
CA ASP A 224 -13.70 -17.33 21.04
C ASP A 224 -13.95 -16.01 20.26
N VAL A 225 -14.03 -16.07 18.93
CA VAL A 225 -14.37 -14.92 18.08
C VAL A 225 -15.80 -14.41 18.33
N MET A 226 -16.77 -15.31 18.52
CA MET A 226 -18.15 -14.92 18.85
C MET A 226 -18.24 -14.21 20.21
N GLU A 227 -17.47 -14.65 21.20
CA GLU A 227 -17.39 -14.01 22.51
C GLU A 227 -16.75 -12.61 22.42
N ASP A 228 -15.62 -12.50 21.71
CA ASP A 228 -14.91 -11.25 21.52
C ASP A 228 -15.78 -10.19 20.83
N TYR A 229 -16.47 -10.56 19.76
CA TYR A 229 -17.35 -9.64 19.06
C TYR A 229 -18.59 -9.24 19.87
N LYS A 230 -19.09 -10.11 20.72
CA LYS A 230 -20.15 -9.78 21.67
C LYS A 230 -19.68 -8.74 22.69
N CYS A 231 -18.44 -8.87 23.19
CA CYS A 231 -17.84 -7.88 24.08
C CYS A 231 -17.68 -6.50 23.41
N LEU A 232 -17.48 -6.47 22.09
CA LEU A 232 -17.42 -5.23 21.30
C LEU A 232 -18.80 -4.64 20.98
N GLY A 233 -19.89 -5.27 21.43
CA GLY A 233 -21.27 -4.82 21.21
C GLY A 233 -21.75 -4.98 19.76
N LEU A 234 -21.13 -5.88 18.99
CA LEU A 234 -21.52 -6.18 17.61
C LEU A 234 -22.71 -7.15 17.58
N ASN A 235 -23.62 -6.92 16.63
CA ASN A 235 -24.68 -7.86 16.31
C ASN A 235 -24.14 -8.92 15.33
N VAL A 236 -23.72 -10.07 15.84
CA VAL A 236 -23.09 -11.14 15.06
C VAL A 236 -23.98 -12.38 15.01
N ILE A 237 -24.22 -12.86 13.80
CA ILE A 237 -24.88 -14.14 13.51
C ILE A 237 -23.77 -15.15 13.19
N GLY A 238 -23.60 -16.14 14.05
CA GLY A 238 -22.72 -17.28 13.80
C GLY A 238 -23.46 -18.36 13.03
N VAL A 239 -22.87 -18.87 11.97
CA VAL A 239 -23.45 -19.91 11.12
C VAL A 239 -22.51 -21.11 11.09
N ASP A 240 -22.90 -22.22 11.69
CA ASP A 240 -22.17 -23.48 11.54
C ASP A 240 -22.58 -24.15 10.21
N ALA A 241 -21.66 -24.18 9.27
CA ALA A 241 -21.79 -24.83 7.98
C ALA A 241 -20.76 -25.95 7.77
N SER A 242 -20.10 -26.38 8.85
CA SER A 242 -18.97 -27.34 8.80
C SER A 242 -19.33 -28.64 8.06
N GLU A 243 -20.52 -29.18 8.28
CA GLU A 243 -20.98 -30.42 7.62
C GLU A 243 -21.05 -30.26 6.07
N LYS A 244 -21.55 -29.12 5.58
CA LYS A 244 -21.60 -28.83 4.14
C LYS A 244 -20.20 -28.81 3.55
N PHE A 245 -19.28 -28.06 4.18
CA PHE A 245 -17.91 -27.96 3.67
C PHE A 245 -17.18 -29.30 3.67
N PHE A 246 -17.33 -30.11 4.73
CA PHE A 246 -16.73 -31.44 4.79
C PHE A 246 -17.29 -32.37 3.72
N THR A 247 -18.60 -32.31 3.48
CA THR A 247 -19.26 -33.14 2.45
C THR A 247 -18.75 -32.77 1.05
N ASP A 248 -18.71 -31.48 0.72
CA ASP A 248 -18.35 -31.03 -0.61
C ASP A 248 -16.83 -31.13 -0.90
N LEU A 249 -16.01 -31.17 0.14
CA LEU A 249 -14.56 -31.39 0.04
C LEU A 249 -14.14 -32.87 0.10
N ALA A 250 -15.06 -33.79 0.40
CA ALA A 250 -14.74 -35.20 0.51
C ALA A 250 -14.11 -35.76 -0.76
N GLY A 251 -12.93 -36.38 -0.63
CA GLY A 251 -12.20 -36.95 -1.75
C GLY A 251 -11.53 -35.98 -2.71
N VAL A 252 -11.63 -34.66 -2.48
CA VAL A 252 -10.96 -33.64 -3.30
C VAL A 252 -9.51 -33.49 -2.83
N THR A 253 -8.54 -33.80 -3.69
CA THR A 253 -7.11 -33.71 -3.37
C THR A 253 -6.43 -32.51 -4.01
N ASP A 254 -6.93 -32.05 -5.15
CA ASP A 254 -6.38 -30.92 -5.91
C ASP A 254 -6.57 -29.61 -5.16
N PRO A 255 -5.50 -28.82 -4.86
CA PRO A 255 -5.59 -27.59 -4.09
C PRO A 255 -6.47 -26.51 -4.73
N GLU A 256 -6.42 -26.39 -6.06
CA GLU A 256 -7.19 -25.37 -6.77
C GLU A 256 -8.68 -25.70 -6.77
N LYS A 257 -9.03 -26.97 -6.90
CA LYS A 257 -10.43 -27.41 -6.77
C LYS A 257 -10.94 -27.18 -5.36
N LYS A 258 -10.13 -27.48 -4.33
CA LYS A 258 -10.48 -27.17 -2.93
C LYS A 258 -10.80 -25.69 -2.74
N ARG A 259 -9.92 -24.81 -3.22
CA ARG A 259 -10.12 -23.37 -3.11
C ARG A 259 -11.41 -22.89 -3.78
N LYS A 260 -11.73 -23.41 -4.97
CA LYS A 260 -12.97 -23.09 -5.68
C LYS A 260 -14.21 -23.57 -4.94
N ILE A 261 -14.19 -24.77 -4.38
CA ILE A 261 -15.31 -25.32 -3.59
C ILE A 261 -15.51 -24.48 -2.34
N ILE A 262 -14.46 -24.21 -1.57
CA ILE A 262 -14.53 -23.39 -0.35
C ILE A 262 -15.11 -22.02 -0.65
N GLY A 263 -14.64 -21.35 -1.70
CA GLY A 263 -15.13 -20.03 -2.10
C GLY A 263 -16.60 -20.05 -2.51
N ARG A 264 -17.02 -21.03 -3.29
CA ARG A 264 -18.42 -21.22 -3.70
C ARG A 264 -19.33 -21.45 -2.47
N ASP A 265 -18.97 -22.39 -1.63
CA ASP A 265 -19.78 -22.77 -0.49
C ASP A 265 -19.89 -21.67 0.53
N PHE A 266 -18.81 -20.91 0.73
CA PHE A 266 -18.84 -19.72 1.58
C PHE A 266 -19.83 -18.68 1.06
N VAL A 267 -19.80 -18.38 -0.23
CA VAL A 267 -20.72 -17.43 -0.85
C VAL A 267 -22.18 -17.91 -0.77
N GLU A 268 -22.41 -19.20 -0.98
CA GLU A 268 -23.76 -19.81 -0.88
C GLU A 268 -24.33 -19.67 0.55
N VAL A 269 -23.54 -20.08 1.57
CA VAL A 269 -23.94 -20.01 2.97
C VAL A 269 -24.17 -18.58 3.41
N PHE A 270 -23.24 -17.68 3.06
CA PHE A 270 -23.33 -16.28 3.38
C PHE A 270 -24.58 -15.64 2.76
N ASN A 271 -24.84 -15.88 1.46
CA ASN A 271 -26.00 -15.35 0.76
C ASN A 271 -27.32 -15.90 1.31
N ALA A 272 -27.36 -17.16 1.72
CA ALA A 272 -28.54 -17.76 2.33
C ALA A 272 -28.87 -17.07 3.67
N GLU A 273 -27.85 -16.75 4.46
CA GLU A 273 -28.05 -16.06 5.73
C GLU A 273 -28.37 -14.57 5.53
N ALA A 274 -27.66 -13.92 4.59
CA ALA A 274 -27.90 -12.52 4.26
C ALA A 274 -29.33 -12.25 3.78
N LYS A 275 -29.92 -13.16 3.00
CA LYS A 275 -31.32 -13.06 2.53
C LYS A 275 -32.34 -13.07 3.65
N LYS A 276 -32.04 -13.64 4.80
CA LYS A 276 -32.92 -13.61 5.97
C LYS A 276 -32.96 -12.21 6.63
N GLN A 277 -31.95 -11.38 6.35
CA GLN A 277 -31.82 -10.03 6.89
C GLN A 277 -32.62 -9.04 6.03
N THR A 278 -33.91 -8.89 6.33
CA THR A 278 -34.79 -8.03 5.54
C THR A 278 -34.42 -6.56 5.61
N GLY A 279 -34.38 -5.90 4.44
CA GLY A 279 -34.15 -4.46 4.31
C GLY A 279 -32.67 -4.05 4.32
N ALA A 280 -31.73 -4.99 4.27
CA ALA A 280 -30.33 -4.65 4.05
C ALA A 280 -30.11 -4.19 2.60
N LYS A 281 -29.44 -3.04 2.45
CA LYS A 281 -29.14 -2.44 1.13
C LYS A 281 -27.68 -2.53 0.77
N TRP A 282 -26.81 -2.69 1.77
CA TRP A 282 -25.37 -2.65 1.60
C TRP A 282 -24.73 -3.94 2.06
N LEU A 283 -23.71 -4.37 1.31
CA LEU A 283 -22.79 -5.42 1.70
C LEU A 283 -21.41 -4.78 1.94
N ALA A 284 -20.87 -4.99 3.13
CA ALA A 284 -19.52 -4.60 3.49
C ALA A 284 -18.60 -5.81 3.57
N GLN A 285 -17.36 -5.63 3.18
CA GLN A 285 -16.33 -6.65 3.23
C GLN A 285 -14.98 -6.01 3.58
N GLY A 286 -14.24 -6.60 4.51
CA GLY A 286 -12.86 -6.24 4.80
C GLY A 286 -11.94 -7.02 3.85
N THR A 287 -11.27 -6.33 2.92
CA THR A 287 -10.31 -6.91 1.95
C THR A 287 -9.01 -6.13 1.97
#